data_2fe21ec53865089b796cd654cfea0ece
#
_entry.id   2fe21ec53865089b796cd654cfea0ece
#
_cell.length_a   1.000
_cell.length_b   1.000
_cell.length_c   1.000
_cell.angle_alpha   90.00
_cell.angle_beta   90.00
_cell.angle_gamma   90.00
#
_symmetry.space_group_name_H-M   'P 1'
#
loop_
_entity.id
_entity.type
_entity.pdbx_description
1 polymer ?
#
loop_
_entity_poly.entity_id
_entity_poly.type
_entity_poly.pdbx_seq_one_letter_code
_entity_poly.pdbx_strand_id
1 'polypeptide(L)'
;MDDMFPEIDMEIEEEKDVEEEETLQSTTIGRTPLFNFSTGKYEIKDGKIIECTQEEAVRQWVGFLVKTFMGKYRVYDNTDFGTYIENYIGEKNRGFVLSEIKRELEEKAEDNRAIEEITDIEGKAKGDRMTISLTIVMTDQTEVEVEVDV
;
A
#
# COMPACT_ATOMS: atom_id res chain seq x y z
N MET A 1 21.04 -56.05 35.65
CA MET A 1 21.41 -54.66 35.92
C MET A 1 20.22 -53.80 35.58
N ASP A 2 19.65 -53.23 36.59
CA ASP A 2 18.45 -52.47 36.45
C ASP A 2 18.80 -51.12 35.79
N ASP A 3 18.17 -50.82 34.69
CA ASP A 3 18.23 -49.50 34.06
C ASP A 3 17.69 -48.47 35.03
N MET A 4 18.58 -47.64 35.56
CA MET A 4 18.22 -46.60 36.53
C MET A 4 17.57 -45.37 35.87
N PHE A 5 17.33 -45.40 34.56
CA PHE A 5 16.70 -44.30 33.81
C PHE A 5 15.35 -44.79 33.29
N PRO A 6 14.24 -44.20 33.72
CA PRO A 6 12.96 -44.45 33.05
C PRO A 6 13.13 -44.04 31.58
N GLU A 7 12.70 -44.94 30.69
CA GLU A 7 12.51 -44.54 29.29
C GLU A 7 11.48 -43.43 29.26
N ILE A 8 11.94 -42.23 29.03
CA ILE A 8 11.05 -41.13 28.74
C ILE A 8 10.69 -41.32 27.27
N ASP A 9 9.51 -41.91 27.04
CA ASP A 9 8.85 -41.73 25.75
C ASP A 9 8.59 -40.25 25.58
N MET A 10 9.58 -39.54 25.01
CA MET A 10 9.30 -38.25 24.44
C MET A 10 8.52 -38.54 23.16
N GLU A 11 7.20 -38.63 23.29
CA GLU A 11 6.35 -38.32 22.16
C GLU A 11 6.68 -36.90 21.76
N ILE A 12 7.50 -36.80 20.74
CA ILE A 12 7.64 -35.54 19.99
C ILE A 12 6.26 -35.42 19.35
N GLU A 13 5.37 -34.71 20.03
CA GLU A 13 4.23 -34.12 19.35
C GLU A 13 4.85 -33.26 18.24
N GLU A 14 4.84 -33.83 17.03
CA GLU A 14 5.25 -33.13 15.85
C GLU A 14 4.51 -31.78 15.86
N GLU A 15 5.27 -30.73 15.94
CA GLU A 15 4.83 -29.37 15.75
C GLU A 15 4.14 -29.25 14.38
N LYS A 16 2.90 -29.69 14.29
CA LYS A 16 2.02 -29.47 13.15
C LYS A 16 1.39 -28.09 13.16
N ASP A 17 1.55 -27.35 14.26
CA ASP A 17 0.89 -26.07 14.45
C ASP A 17 1.70 -24.86 13.94
N VAL A 18 2.93 -25.05 13.47
CA VAL A 18 3.78 -23.93 13.00
C VAL A 18 3.65 -23.69 11.50
N GLU A 19 3.21 -24.66 10.71
CA GLU A 19 3.07 -24.48 9.27
C GLU A 19 1.74 -23.83 8.83
N GLU A 20 0.72 -23.78 9.69
CA GLU A 20 -0.54 -23.12 9.35
C GLU A 20 -0.54 -21.60 9.64
N GLU A 21 0.36 -21.09 10.48
CA GLU A 21 0.46 -19.64 10.73
C GLU A 21 1.24 -18.86 9.63
N GLU A 22 2.10 -19.51 8.86
CA GLU A 22 2.83 -18.85 7.78
C GLU A 22 2.01 -18.64 6.49
N THR A 23 0.85 -19.27 6.34
CA THR A 23 0.04 -19.18 5.13
C THR A 23 -1.09 -18.17 5.18
N LEU A 24 -1.41 -17.62 6.35
CA LEU A 24 -2.29 -16.46 6.47
C LEU A 24 -1.51 -15.16 6.29
N GLN A 25 -0.86 -15.02 5.13
CA GLN A 25 -0.32 -13.72 4.75
C GLN A 25 -1.50 -12.75 4.65
N SER A 26 -1.55 -11.81 5.60
CA SER A 26 -2.58 -10.79 5.64
C SER A 26 -2.72 -10.11 4.29
N THR A 27 -3.91 -10.18 3.70
CA THR A 27 -4.26 -9.43 2.48
C THR A 27 -4.65 -7.99 2.80
N THR A 28 -4.50 -7.58 4.05
CA THR A 28 -4.87 -6.26 4.54
C THR A 28 -3.65 -5.39 4.79
N ILE A 29 -3.82 -4.10 4.64
CA ILE A 29 -2.89 -3.13 5.20
C ILE A 29 -3.06 -3.14 6.71
N GLY A 30 -1.97 -3.16 7.46
CA GLY A 30 -1.99 -3.14 8.92
C GLY A 30 -2.64 -1.87 9.49
N ARG A 31 -2.66 -1.76 10.82
CA ARG A 31 -3.20 -0.58 11.52
C ARG A 31 -2.50 0.68 11.05
N THR A 32 -3.24 1.58 10.45
CA THR A 32 -2.72 2.80 9.81
C THR A 32 -3.44 4.02 10.38
N PRO A 33 -2.70 5.01 10.91
CA PRO A 33 -3.28 6.28 11.32
C PRO A 33 -3.89 7.02 10.13
N LEU A 34 -5.05 7.64 10.31
CA LEU A 34 -5.69 8.46 9.29
C LEU A 34 -4.96 9.79 9.12
N PHE A 35 -4.45 10.04 7.93
CA PHE A 35 -3.78 11.27 7.56
C PHE A 35 -4.67 12.16 6.70
N ASN A 36 -4.76 13.43 7.04
CA ASN A 36 -5.50 14.42 6.28
C ASN A 36 -4.54 15.18 5.35
N PHE A 37 -4.62 14.93 4.05
CA PHE A 37 -3.77 15.58 3.05
C PHE A 37 -4.03 17.09 2.90
N SER A 38 -5.22 17.57 3.26
CA SER A 38 -5.55 19.00 3.19
C SER A 38 -4.89 19.79 4.32
N THR A 39 -4.81 19.23 5.52
CA THR A 39 -4.20 19.87 6.68
C THR A 39 -2.73 19.48 6.89
N GLY A 40 -2.28 18.38 6.26
CA GLY A 40 -0.94 17.81 6.43
C GLY A 40 -0.71 17.20 7.82
N LYS A 41 -1.77 16.75 8.49
CA LYS A 41 -1.72 16.20 9.84
C LYS A 41 -2.52 14.92 9.98
N TYR A 42 -2.16 14.12 10.97
CA TYR A 42 -2.96 12.97 11.39
C TYR A 42 -4.24 13.42 12.11
N GLU A 43 -5.33 12.71 11.87
CA GLU A 43 -6.61 12.97 12.52
C GLU A 43 -6.60 12.45 13.96
N ILE A 44 -6.99 13.34 14.89
CA ILE A 44 -7.07 13.04 16.32
C ILE A 44 -8.48 13.37 16.81
N LYS A 45 -9.10 12.45 17.53
CA LYS A 45 -10.38 12.63 18.18
C LYS A 45 -10.29 12.21 19.65
N ASP A 46 -10.72 13.08 20.55
CA ASP A 46 -10.68 12.84 22.00
C ASP A 46 -9.28 12.42 22.52
N GLY A 47 -8.23 13.04 21.98
CA GLY A 47 -6.84 12.75 22.33
C GLY A 47 -6.29 11.43 21.79
N LYS A 48 -7.05 10.72 20.94
CA LYS A 48 -6.64 9.45 20.31
C LYS A 48 -6.50 9.62 18.80
N ILE A 49 -5.50 8.96 18.23
CA ILE A 49 -5.32 8.89 16.79
C ILE A 49 -6.45 8.02 16.20
N ILE A 50 -7.08 8.53 15.15
CA ILE A 50 -8.08 7.79 14.39
C ILE A 50 -7.35 6.83 13.44
N GLU A 51 -7.80 5.58 13.40
CA GLU A 51 -7.28 4.57 12.47
C GLU A 51 -8.10 4.53 11.19
N CYS A 52 -7.44 4.28 10.07
CA CYS A 52 -8.08 4.06 8.79
C CYS A 52 -8.91 2.78 8.77
N THR A 53 -10.03 2.81 8.02
CA THR A 53 -10.59 1.59 7.43
C THR A 53 -9.65 1.03 6.37
N GLN A 54 -9.87 -0.18 5.87
CA GLN A 54 -9.01 -0.76 4.82
C GLN A 54 -9.07 0.04 3.52
N GLU A 55 -10.24 0.52 3.15
CA GLU A 55 -10.42 1.39 1.98
C GLU A 55 -9.68 2.72 2.14
N GLU A 56 -9.80 3.36 3.30
CA GLU A 56 -9.08 4.59 3.63
C GLU A 56 -7.56 4.37 3.63
N ALA A 57 -7.10 3.23 4.15
CA ALA A 57 -5.69 2.88 4.18
C ALA A 57 -5.11 2.70 2.76
N VAL A 58 -5.83 2.04 1.86
CA VAL A 58 -5.44 1.88 0.45
C VAL A 58 -5.43 3.24 -0.26
N ARG A 59 -6.47 4.05 -0.07
CA ARG A 59 -6.54 5.40 -0.64
C ARG A 59 -5.38 6.28 -0.16
N GLN A 60 -5.09 6.24 1.13
CA GLN A 60 -3.99 6.98 1.74
C GLN A 60 -2.63 6.50 1.25
N TRP A 61 -2.43 5.19 1.11
CA TRP A 61 -1.20 4.61 0.58
C TRP A 61 -0.91 5.11 -0.84
N VAL A 62 -1.91 5.10 -1.73
CA VAL A 62 -1.78 5.65 -3.09
C VAL A 62 -1.49 7.15 -3.05
N GLY A 63 -2.16 7.90 -2.18
CA GLY A 63 -1.92 9.32 -2.00
C GLY A 63 -0.48 9.63 -1.62
N PHE A 64 0.09 8.91 -0.67
CA PHE A 64 1.49 9.05 -0.30
C PHE A 64 2.44 8.61 -1.42
N LEU A 65 2.14 7.49 -2.08
CA LEU A 65 2.96 6.97 -3.17
C LEU A 65 3.10 7.99 -4.31
N VAL A 66 1.97 8.52 -4.77
CA VAL A 66 1.92 9.50 -5.88
C VAL A 66 2.60 10.81 -5.51
N LYS A 67 2.44 11.27 -4.28
CA LYS A 67 3.04 12.54 -3.80
C LYS A 67 4.52 12.41 -3.41
N THR A 68 5.05 11.21 -3.34
CA THR A 68 6.45 10.99 -3.01
C THR A 68 7.27 10.85 -4.28
N PHE A 69 8.14 11.82 -4.54
CA PHE A 69 9.10 11.70 -5.65
C PHE A 69 10.22 10.73 -5.28
N MET A 70 10.50 9.77 -6.18
CA MET A 70 11.50 8.74 -5.98
C MET A 70 12.89 9.34 -5.69
N GLY A 71 13.51 8.90 -4.59
CA GLY A 71 14.86 9.32 -4.20
C GLY A 71 14.95 10.73 -3.59
N LYS A 72 13.84 11.45 -3.43
CA LYS A 72 13.83 12.82 -2.86
C LYS A 72 14.00 12.84 -1.34
N TYR A 73 13.49 11.84 -0.65
CA TYR A 73 13.44 11.81 0.80
C TYR A 73 14.31 10.69 1.37
N ARG A 74 15.25 11.05 2.23
CA ARG A 74 16.22 10.10 2.84
C ARG A 74 15.55 8.97 3.64
N VAL A 75 14.34 9.18 4.14
CA VAL A 75 13.58 8.13 4.86
C VAL A 75 13.22 6.95 3.97
N TYR A 76 13.15 7.18 2.66
CA TYR A 76 12.86 6.16 1.65
C TYR A 76 14.10 5.69 0.87
N ASP A 77 15.31 6.13 1.28
CA ASP A 77 16.54 5.66 0.67
C ASP A 77 16.63 4.12 0.80
N ASN A 78 17.01 3.48 -0.30
CA ASN A 78 17.03 2.01 -0.45
C ASN A 78 15.65 1.32 -0.38
N THR A 79 14.57 2.06 -0.61
CA THR A 79 13.24 1.52 -0.83
C THR A 79 12.75 1.87 -2.22
N ASP A 80 11.80 1.09 -2.74
CA ASP A 80 11.13 1.39 -4.01
C ASP A 80 9.86 2.24 -3.83
N PHE A 81 9.74 2.92 -2.70
CA PHE A 81 8.58 3.77 -2.43
C PHE A 81 8.72 5.14 -3.09
N GLY A 82 7.71 5.51 -3.85
CA GLY A 82 7.65 6.76 -4.60
C GLY A 82 7.45 6.55 -6.10
N THR A 83 7.25 7.64 -6.81
CA THR A 83 7.01 7.65 -8.25
C THR A 83 7.80 8.77 -8.94
N TYR A 84 7.89 8.71 -10.26
CA TYR A 84 8.45 9.78 -11.10
C TYR A 84 7.36 10.62 -11.77
N ILE A 85 6.13 10.56 -11.28
CA ILE A 85 4.96 11.22 -11.89
C ILE A 85 5.16 12.72 -12.07
N GLU A 86 5.86 13.40 -11.16
CA GLU A 86 6.18 14.82 -11.31
C GLU A 86 6.90 15.15 -12.63
N ASN A 87 7.67 14.22 -13.18
CA ASN A 87 8.39 14.42 -14.44
C ASN A 87 7.47 14.48 -15.65
N TYR A 88 6.26 13.98 -15.54
CA TYR A 88 5.27 13.97 -16.63
C TYR A 88 4.34 15.19 -16.62
N ILE A 89 4.40 16.00 -15.57
CA ILE A 89 3.58 17.21 -15.47
C ILE A 89 4.06 18.21 -16.53
N GLY A 90 3.12 18.68 -17.36
CA GLY A 90 3.42 19.58 -18.46
C GLY A 90 3.74 18.92 -19.80
N GLU A 91 3.88 17.59 -19.84
CA GLU A 91 4.01 16.85 -21.09
C GLU A 91 2.75 16.97 -21.96
N LYS A 92 2.97 17.15 -23.27
CA LYS A 92 1.87 17.42 -24.21
C LYS A 92 1.07 16.17 -24.59
N ASN A 93 1.72 14.99 -24.59
CA ASN A 93 1.09 13.74 -24.97
C ASN A 93 0.43 13.07 -23.75
N ARG A 94 -0.80 13.46 -23.48
CA ARG A 94 -1.57 12.96 -22.31
C ARG A 94 -1.79 11.44 -22.33
N GLY A 95 -1.99 10.84 -23.49
CA GLY A 95 -2.18 9.40 -23.61
C GLY A 95 -0.94 8.62 -23.18
N PHE A 96 0.23 9.05 -23.62
CA PHE A 96 1.51 8.50 -23.21
C PHE A 96 1.73 8.68 -21.69
N VAL A 97 1.52 9.90 -21.19
CA VAL A 97 1.67 10.22 -19.75
C VAL A 97 0.80 9.32 -18.88
N LEU A 98 -0.49 9.18 -19.21
CA LEU A 98 -1.40 8.33 -18.44
C LEU A 98 -1.02 6.85 -18.47
N SER A 99 -0.55 6.34 -19.62
CA SER A 99 -0.08 4.95 -19.72
C SER A 99 1.18 4.71 -18.88
N GLU A 100 2.11 5.66 -18.83
CA GLU A 100 3.31 5.57 -18.00
C GLU A 100 2.97 5.67 -16.51
N ILE A 101 2.07 6.57 -16.13
CA ILE A 101 1.58 6.67 -14.74
C ILE A 101 0.90 5.37 -14.31
N LYS A 102 0.04 4.82 -15.15
CA LYS A 102 -0.64 3.55 -14.89
C LYS A 102 0.38 2.43 -14.67
N ARG A 103 1.32 2.27 -15.60
CA ARG A 103 2.38 1.27 -15.52
C ARG A 103 3.17 1.39 -14.21
N GLU A 104 3.57 2.59 -13.85
CA GLU A 104 4.35 2.85 -12.63
C GLU A 104 3.54 2.53 -11.36
N LEU A 105 2.27 2.91 -11.30
CA LEU A 105 1.40 2.60 -10.17
C LEU A 105 1.10 1.10 -10.06
N GLU A 106 0.87 0.41 -11.17
CA GLU A 106 0.67 -1.04 -11.18
C GLU A 106 1.92 -1.77 -10.67
N GLU A 107 3.11 -1.39 -11.14
CA GLU A 107 4.38 -1.94 -10.67
C GLU A 107 4.58 -1.77 -9.15
N LYS A 108 4.28 -0.58 -8.63
CA LYS A 108 4.37 -0.32 -7.19
C LYS A 108 3.27 -1.02 -6.38
N ALA A 109 2.11 -1.23 -6.97
CA ALA A 109 1.00 -1.93 -6.32
C ALA A 109 1.23 -3.44 -6.16
N GLU A 110 2.10 -4.06 -6.97
CA GLU A 110 2.43 -5.49 -6.87
C GLU A 110 2.92 -5.88 -5.47
N ASP A 111 3.62 -4.99 -4.79
CA ASP A 111 4.11 -5.21 -3.43
C ASP A 111 3.03 -4.99 -2.36
N ASN A 112 1.89 -4.44 -2.72
CA ASN A 112 0.79 -4.18 -1.79
C ASN A 112 -0.27 -5.28 -1.87
N ARG A 113 -0.26 -6.17 -0.90
CA ARG A 113 -1.14 -7.35 -0.85
C ARG A 113 -2.64 -7.05 -0.75
N ALA A 114 -3.01 -5.83 -0.39
CA ALA A 114 -4.40 -5.41 -0.33
C ALA A 114 -4.96 -5.01 -1.69
N ILE A 115 -4.11 -4.78 -2.69
CA ILE A 115 -4.47 -4.32 -4.03
C ILE A 115 -4.36 -5.49 -5.01
N GLU A 116 -5.43 -5.76 -5.75
CA GLU A 116 -5.45 -6.76 -6.81
C GLU A 116 -5.17 -6.13 -8.18
N GLU A 117 -5.84 -5.03 -8.48
CA GLU A 117 -5.73 -4.36 -9.77
C GLU A 117 -5.98 -2.86 -9.66
N ILE A 118 -5.40 -2.10 -10.59
CA ILE A 118 -5.70 -0.68 -10.80
C ILE A 118 -6.40 -0.52 -12.15
N THR A 119 -7.58 0.07 -12.14
CA THR A 119 -8.40 0.30 -13.33
C THR A 119 -8.74 1.78 -13.50
N ASP A 120 -9.32 2.13 -14.64
CA ASP A 120 -9.97 3.42 -14.91
C ASP A 120 -9.15 4.66 -14.54
N ILE A 121 -7.88 4.66 -14.98
CA ILE A 121 -7.03 5.82 -14.72
C ILE A 121 -7.38 6.98 -15.65
N GLU A 122 -7.62 8.14 -15.07
CA GLU A 122 -7.84 9.41 -15.76
C GLU A 122 -6.92 10.49 -15.21
N GLY A 123 -6.54 11.43 -16.05
CA GLY A 123 -5.74 12.60 -15.67
C GLY A 123 -6.36 13.88 -16.17
N LYS A 124 -6.51 14.85 -15.30
CA LYS A 124 -6.95 16.21 -15.62
C LYS A 124 -5.84 17.20 -15.28
N ALA A 125 -5.29 17.85 -16.31
CA ALA A 125 -4.29 18.88 -16.10
C ALA A 125 -4.95 20.27 -16.04
N LYS A 126 -4.55 21.07 -15.06
CA LYS A 126 -4.94 22.46 -14.91
C LYS A 126 -3.72 23.31 -14.53
N GLY A 127 -3.16 24.01 -15.51
CA GLY A 127 -1.94 24.78 -15.29
C GLY A 127 -0.73 23.88 -15.00
N ASP A 128 -0.12 24.11 -13.87
CA ASP A 128 1.04 23.36 -13.33
C ASP A 128 0.65 22.17 -12.44
N ARG A 129 -0.64 21.89 -12.32
CA ARG A 129 -1.18 20.79 -11.50
C ARG A 129 -1.85 19.75 -12.35
N MET A 130 -1.78 18.52 -11.90
CA MET A 130 -2.52 17.41 -12.48
C MET A 130 -3.28 16.66 -11.39
N THR A 131 -4.57 16.43 -11.63
CA THR A 131 -5.38 15.55 -10.81
C THR A 131 -5.45 14.19 -11.48
N ILE A 132 -5.07 13.15 -10.76
CA ILE A 132 -5.13 11.76 -11.19
C ILE A 132 -6.28 11.10 -10.46
N SER A 133 -7.22 10.55 -11.22
CA SER A 133 -8.33 9.75 -10.69
C SER A 133 -8.15 8.31 -11.15
N LEU A 134 -8.30 7.36 -10.25
CA LEU A 134 -8.18 5.95 -10.55
C LEU A 134 -9.10 5.11 -9.66
N THR A 135 -9.42 3.92 -10.13
CA THR A 135 -10.15 2.92 -9.35
C THR A 135 -9.21 1.77 -8.99
N ILE A 136 -9.19 1.42 -7.72
CA ILE A 136 -8.44 0.28 -7.19
C ILE A 136 -9.42 -0.84 -6.87
N VAL A 137 -9.15 -2.02 -7.39
CA VAL A 137 -9.81 -3.25 -6.98
C VAL A 137 -8.97 -3.89 -5.88
N MET A 138 -9.55 -4.02 -4.71
CA MET A 138 -8.90 -4.68 -3.57
C MET A 138 -9.02 -6.20 -3.69
N THR A 139 -8.18 -6.92 -2.97
CA THR A 139 -8.19 -8.40 -2.94
C THR A 139 -9.49 -9.00 -2.40
N ASP A 140 -10.27 -8.25 -1.63
CA ASP A 140 -11.63 -8.62 -1.20
C ASP A 140 -12.72 -8.25 -2.23
N GLN A 141 -12.34 -7.83 -3.45
CA GLN A 141 -13.21 -7.37 -4.53
C GLN A 141 -13.93 -6.03 -4.27
N THR A 142 -13.53 -5.30 -3.25
CA THR A 142 -14.02 -3.94 -3.02
C THR A 142 -13.36 -2.97 -3.99
N GLU A 143 -14.13 -2.11 -4.62
CA GLU A 143 -13.63 -1.03 -5.48
C GLU A 143 -13.49 0.26 -4.69
N VAL A 144 -12.35 0.91 -4.82
CA VAL A 144 -12.02 2.17 -4.14
C VAL A 144 -11.65 3.23 -5.17
N GLU A 145 -12.42 4.28 -5.24
CA GLU A 145 -12.06 5.45 -6.06
C GLU A 145 -11.05 6.33 -5.31
N VAL A 146 -9.99 6.69 -6.02
CA VAL A 146 -8.92 7.53 -5.49
C VAL A 146 -8.70 8.72 -6.40
N GLU A 147 -8.64 9.90 -5.82
CA GLU A 147 -8.28 11.14 -6.51
C GLU A 147 -7.08 11.78 -5.80
N VAL A 148 -6.04 12.08 -6.55
CA VAL A 148 -4.79 12.66 -6.03
C VAL A 148 -4.36 13.84 -6.88
N ASP A 149 -4.09 14.95 -6.23
CA ASP A 149 -3.49 16.13 -6.86
C ASP A 149 -1.95 16.06 -6.79
N VAL A 150 -1.34 16.28 -7.92
CA VAL A 150 0.12 16.28 -8.09
C VAL A 150 0.62 17.65 -8.53
#